data_5b90e644ede3bb9f1138bbb1c848b5d1
#
_entry.id   5b90e644ede3bb9f1138bbb1c848b5d1
#
_cell.length_a   1.000
_cell.length_b   1.000
_cell.length_c   1.000
_cell.angle_alpha   90.00
_cell.angle_beta   90.00
_cell.angle_gamma   90.00
#
_symmetry.space_group_name_H-M   'P 1'
#
loop_
_entity.id
_entity.type
_entity.pdbx_description
1 polymer ?
#
loop_
_entity_poly.entity_id
_entity_poly.type
_entity_poly.pdbx_seq_one_letter_code
_entity_poly.pdbx_strand_id
1 'polypeptide(L)'
;VAFEMLRYRKIVIGEIVGSNRLTIYLLKDVSAAEEAIAFDKNPTAVSVDTSSGIEGTFFHSSRPSSRPAWVAFVQPLLAGPQLSLTTSSASGLLVLKVDQRFFGLTFGYGRSFLDLSKVEHQFGLKVALNRIDPRHIRSLDTKTFEDMVVTKNTQASKSSELPTFGVDVSRDMLRAVTGEPRDRSFAKRLSGSDALVVNLEIAPADLPKLCGELLVAFGEDSYKADFEWIDHLALVSDGTTTTQLNELLEQQLIAGDTSNTHMALPEAVAWEDIDVFKIGGTRAEEYDDLDLDDYLNRLGDKCSEITIDRLKTRSVSVRFSRSNDFDARWNLYQCLVTEQRLHSKLHVLIEGRWFVVSDSLVAKVDQFATSLAPSTTSLIASQTGEVEADYNSRLAATVPGDLLLLDAKIKRPGGATSGIEVCDVLASSGEFIHVKRKSRSSTLSHLFAQGTVSATTFVADGSFRDEIRSIIANETEEPHRARWLDLIPEEGRPVDRSKYSVSYVVIANSKRSGTDWLPFFSKLNLMQNGQQLLNLGFSVSVSRVNASD
;
A
#
# COMPACT_ATOMS: atom_id res chain seq x y z
N VAL A 1 3.37 56.00 31.54
CA VAL A 1 3.04 54.61 31.94
C VAL A 1 1.73 54.16 31.25
N ALA A 2 0.67 54.99 31.25
CA ALA A 2 -0.61 54.62 30.59
C ALA A 2 -0.52 54.59 29.05
N PHE A 3 0.38 55.39 28.44
CA PHE A 3 0.58 55.45 26.98
C PHE A 3 1.41 54.27 26.45
N GLU A 4 2.32 53.73 27.28
CA GLU A 4 3.09 52.53 26.93
C GLU A 4 2.25 51.22 27.05
N MET A 5 1.36 51.14 28.04
CA MET A 5 0.42 50.03 28.14
C MET A 5 -0.57 49.96 26.99
N LEU A 6 -0.98 51.10 26.40
CA LEU A 6 -1.82 51.12 25.19
C LEU A 6 -1.05 50.71 23.93
N ARG A 7 0.23 50.98 23.88
CA ARG A 7 1.08 50.47 22.79
C ARG A 7 1.34 48.95 22.88
N TYR A 8 1.51 48.42 24.09
CA TYR A 8 1.65 46.96 24.28
C TYR A 8 0.34 46.20 24.01
N ARG A 9 -0.83 46.75 24.37
CA ARG A 9 -2.12 46.15 24.00
C ARG A 9 -2.40 46.20 22.49
N LYS A 10 -1.98 47.21 21.78
CA LYS A 10 -2.09 47.28 20.31
C LYS A 10 -1.16 46.32 19.58
N ILE A 11 -0.01 45.99 20.14
CA ILE A 11 0.93 45.01 19.57
C ILE A 11 0.44 43.56 19.79
N VAL A 12 -0.36 43.29 20.82
CA VAL A 12 -0.90 41.94 21.09
C VAL A 12 -2.20 41.65 20.33
N ILE A 13 -2.89 42.67 19.78
CA ILE A 13 -4.17 42.50 19.06
C ILE A 13 -4.05 42.90 17.57
N GLY A 14 -2.91 43.44 17.13
CA GLY A 14 -2.70 43.92 15.76
C GLY A 14 -1.74 43.03 14.97
N GLU A 15 -2.29 42.30 14.02
CA GLU A 15 -1.61 41.82 12.83
C GLU A 15 -0.39 40.91 13.01
N ILE A 16 -0.62 39.64 13.36
CA ILE A 16 0.15 38.58 12.73
C ILE A 16 -0.76 37.92 11.68
N VAL A 17 -1.06 38.65 10.62
CA VAL A 17 -1.51 38.07 9.36
C VAL A 17 -0.25 37.61 8.65
N GLY A 18 0.39 36.57 9.19
CA GLY A 18 1.41 35.82 8.52
C GLY A 18 0.76 34.62 7.81
N SER A 19 1.37 34.13 6.76
CA SER A 19 0.95 32.86 6.16
C SER A 19 1.12 31.75 7.19
N ASN A 20 0.01 31.22 7.70
CA ASN A 20 -0.01 30.14 8.66
C ASN A 20 -0.18 28.81 7.93
N ARG A 21 0.70 27.84 8.23
CA ARG A 21 0.53 26.45 7.82
C ARG A 21 -0.35 25.76 8.83
N LEU A 22 -1.59 25.45 8.43
CA LEU A 22 -2.56 24.73 9.24
C LEU A 22 -2.63 23.27 8.82
N THR A 23 -2.69 22.36 9.81
CA THR A 23 -3.00 20.94 9.61
C THR A 23 -4.29 20.65 10.36
N ILE A 24 -5.36 20.39 9.59
CA ILE A 24 -6.74 20.36 10.06
C ILE A 24 -7.29 18.94 9.89
N TYR A 25 -7.85 18.38 10.95
CA TYR A 25 -8.56 17.12 11.00
C TYR A 25 -10.04 17.36 11.26
N LEU A 26 -10.91 16.61 10.61
CA LEU A 26 -12.30 16.48 11.04
C LEU A 26 -12.40 15.30 11.99
N LEU A 27 -13.14 15.47 13.10
CA LEU A 27 -13.32 14.42 14.10
C LEU A 27 -14.71 13.79 13.97
N LYS A 28 -14.81 12.50 14.27
CA LYS A 28 -16.03 11.70 14.33
C LYS A 28 -16.22 11.09 15.71
N ASP A 29 -17.46 10.80 16.08
CA ASP A 29 -17.80 10.15 17.35
C ASP A 29 -17.19 10.86 18.58
N VAL A 30 -17.22 12.20 18.56
CA VAL A 30 -16.70 13.08 19.60
C VAL A 30 -17.82 14.01 20.06
N SER A 31 -18.09 14.03 21.35
CA SER A 31 -19.10 14.88 22.00
C SER A 31 -18.47 16.01 22.81
N ALA A 32 -17.21 15.84 23.22
CA ALA A 32 -16.42 16.82 23.96
C ALA A 32 -14.98 16.85 23.44
N ALA A 33 -14.28 17.98 23.57
CA ALA A 33 -12.93 18.17 23.05
C ALA A 33 -11.91 17.17 23.63
N GLU A 34 -12.10 16.75 24.87
CA GLU A 34 -11.26 15.82 25.61
C GLU A 34 -11.28 14.41 25.00
N GLU A 35 -12.40 14.01 24.38
CA GLU A 35 -12.55 12.70 23.72
C GLU A 35 -11.69 12.56 22.46
N ALA A 36 -11.16 13.67 21.93
CA ALA A 36 -10.23 13.68 20.83
C ALA A 36 -8.80 13.26 21.24
N ILE A 37 -8.52 13.17 22.55
CA ILE A 37 -7.19 12.89 23.07
C ILE A 37 -6.97 11.38 23.18
N ALA A 38 -5.83 10.89 22.69
CA ALA A 38 -5.44 9.50 22.81
C ALA A 38 -5.27 9.10 24.29
N PHE A 39 -5.74 7.91 24.64
CA PHE A 39 -5.84 7.39 26.01
C PHE A 39 -4.51 7.45 26.80
N ASP A 40 -3.38 7.27 26.13
CA ASP A 40 -2.05 7.28 26.74
C ASP A 40 -1.43 8.68 26.89
N LYS A 41 -2.16 9.74 26.52
CA LYS A 41 -1.69 11.13 26.52
C LYS A 41 -2.42 11.96 27.59
N ASN A 42 -1.66 12.85 28.21
CA ASN A 42 -2.19 13.75 29.24
C ASN A 42 -1.65 15.18 29.05
N PRO A 43 -2.06 15.88 27.95
CA PRO A 43 -1.65 17.25 27.73
C PRO A 43 -2.36 18.21 28.69
N THR A 44 -1.77 19.38 28.92
CA THR A 44 -2.44 20.46 29.65
C THR A 44 -3.54 21.06 28.77
N ALA A 45 -4.75 21.17 29.31
CA ALA A 45 -5.91 21.76 28.63
C ALA A 45 -6.11 23.22 29.03
N VAL A 46 -6.42 24.08 28.07
CA VAL A 46 -6.76 25.49 28.24
C VAL A 46 -8.00 25.79 27.41
N SER A 47 -9.08 26.23 28.00
CA SER A 47 -10.29 26.64 27.26
C SER A 47 -10.01 27.87 26.40
N VAL A 48 -10.59 27.91 25.20
CA VAL A 48 -10.56 29.10 24.36
C VAL A 48 -11.39 30.20 25.00
N ASP A 49 -10.91 31.45 24.92
CA ASP A 49 -11.63 32.61 25.49
C ASP A 49 -12.99 32.76 24.76
N THR A 50 -14.07 32.69 25.53
CA THR A 50 -15.44 32.83 25.02
C THR A 50 -15.72 34.18 24.37
N SER A 51 -14.94 35.24 24.71
CA SER A 51 -15.04 36.54 24.04
C SER A 51 -14.61 36.51 22.58
N SER A 52 -13.86 35.46 22.17
CA SER A 52 -13.47 35.25 20.76
C SER A 52 -14.62 34.78 19.87
N GLY A 53 -15.75 34.35 20.43
CA GLY A 53 -16.84 33.71 19.69
C GLY A 53 -16.54 32.29 19.22
N ILE A 54 -15.45 31.68 19.71
CA ILE A 54 -14.97 30.34 19.33
C ILE A 54 -15.22 29.39 20.50
N GLU A 55 -15.92 28.28 20.23
CA GLU A 55 -16.09 27.18 21.19
C GLU A 55 -14.97 26.16 20.97
N GLY A 56 -14.10 25.94 21.97
CA GLY A 56 -13.01 24.99 21.84
C GLY A 56 -12.08 24.90 23.04
N THR A 57 -11.14 23.95 22.95
CA THR A 57 -10.10 23.69 23.95
C THR A 57 -8.74 23.55 23.29
N PHE A 58 -7.73 24.20 23.83
CA PHE A 58 -6.35 24.07 23.40
C PHE A 58 -5.59 23.14 24.34
N PHE A 59 -5.06 22.07 23.80
CA PHE A 59 -4.24 21.10 24.52
C PHE A 59 -2.77 21.32 24.16
N HIS A 60 -1.90 21.36 25.16
CA HIS A 60 -0.48 21.59 24.91
C HIS A 60 0.43 20.80 25.87
N SER A 61 1.65 20.59 25.42
CA SER A 61 2.75 20.05 26.22
C SER A 61 4.07 20.57 25.67
N SER A 62 5.04 20.74 26.55
CA SER A 62 6.40 21.09 26.17
C SER A 62 7.38 20.10 26.79
N ARG A 63 8.38 19.70 26.04
CA ARG A 63 9.50 18.90 26.56
C ARG A 63 10.59 19.84 27.07
N PRO A 64 11.20 19.52 28.24
CA PRO A 64 12.35 20.27 28.74
C PRO A 64 13.46 20.33 27.69
N SER A 65 14.23 21.41 27.75
CA SER A 65 15.42 21.55 26.91
C SER A 65 16.41 20.43 27.22
N SER A 66 16.83 19.70 26.19
CA SER A 66 17.78 18.60 26.30
C SER A 66 18.93 18.76 25.30
N ARG A 67 20.09 18.15 25.59
CA ARG A 67 21.20 18.12 24.66
C ARG A 67 20.88 17.16 23.51
N PRO A 68 21.04 17.56 22.23
CA PRO A 68 20.84 16.66 21.10
C PRO A 68 21.79 15.44 21.19
N ALA A 69 21.27 14.23 20.93
CA ALA A 69 22.05 12.98 21.05
C ALA A 69 23.34 13.00 20.18
N TRP A 70 23.26 13.55 18.97
CA TRP A 70 24.40 13.65 18.06
C TRP A 70 25.56 14.51 18.60
N VAL A 71 25.31 15.42 19.56
CA VAL A 71 26.35 16.22 20.18
C VAL A 71 27.32 15.35 20.97
N ALA A 72 26.84 14.31 21.64
CA ALA A 72 27.69 13.34 22.35
C ALA A 72 28.61 12.57 21.38
N PHE A 73 28.13 12.25 20.18
CA PHE A 73 28.91 11.59 19.14
C PHE A 73 30.02 12.48 18.55
N VAL A 74 29.69 13.75 18.30
CA VAL A 74 30.66 14.68 17.66
C VAL A 74 31.67 15.27 18.65
N GLN A 75 31.28 15.45 19.92
CA GLN A 75 32.10 16.14 20.93
C GLN A 75 33.54 15.61 21.05
N PRO A 76 33.81 14.30 21.05
CA PRO A 76 35.17 13.76 21.16
C PRO A 76 36.08 14.12 19.97
N LEU A 77 35.52 14.53 18.84
CA LEU A 77 36.26 14.91 17.63
C LEU A 77 36.70 16.38 17.65
N LEU A 78 36.19 17.18 18.59
CA LEU A 78 36.40 18.63 18.61
C LEU A 78 37.52 19.02 19.56
N ALA A 79 38.47 19.77 19.05
CA ALA A 79 39.52 20.42 19.84
C ALA A 79 38.97 21.76 20.39
N GLY A 80 38.26 21.72 21.52
CA GLY A 80 37.70 22.95 22.11
C GLY A 80 36.77 22.70 23.29
N PRO A 81 36.11 23.73 23.79
CA PRO A 81 35.19 23.59 24.91
C PRO A 81 33.98 22.72 24.55
N GLN A 82 33.32 22.17 25.56
CA GLN A 82 32.14 21.38 25.40
C GLN A 82 30.99 22.17 24.74
N LEU A 83 30.39 21.63 23.69
CA LEU A 83 29.25 22.26 23.02
C LEU A 83 28.04 22.31 23.97
N SER A 84 27.48 23.50 24.16
CA SER A 84 26.29 23.76 24.99
C SER A 84 25.03 23.92 24.15
N LEU A 85 24.88 23.05 23.13
CA LEU A 85 23.70 23.04 22.28
C LEU A 85 22.52 22.32 22.97
N THR A 86 21.36 22.96 22.91
CA THR A 86 20.13 22.41 23.46
C THR A 86 19.01 22.43 22.42
N THR A 87 18.10 21.49 22.53
CA THR A 87 16.87 21.43 21.74
C THR A 87 15.67 21.29 22.68
N SER A 88 14.58 21.93 22.34
CA SER A 88 13.29 21.79 23.00
C SER A 88 12.18 21.61 21.96
N SER A 89 11.07 21.01 22.34
CA SER A 89 9.92 20.84 21.46
C SER A 89 8.63 21.17 22.19
N ALA A 90 7.68 21.76 21.46
CA ALA A 90 6.35 22.03 21.92
C ALA A 90 5.33 21.32 21.01
N SER A 91 4.25 20.87 21.62
CA SER A 91 3.12 20.22 20.96
C SER A 91 1.86 20.99 21.30
N GLY A 92 1.00 21.25 20.31
CA GLY A 92 -0.29 21.90 20.50
C GLY A 92 -1.38 21.24 19.66
N LEU A 93 -2.57 21.10 20.21
CA LEU A 93 -3.76 20.66 19.52
C LEU A 93 -4.91 21.59 19.93
N LEU A 94 -5.47 22.31 18.96
CA LEU A 94 -6.67 23.10 19.15
C LEU A 94 -7.86 22.30 18.66
N VAL A 95 -8.78 21.96 19.55
CA VAL A 95 -10.05 21.31 19.21
C VAL A 95 -11.14 22.35 19.19
N LEU A 96 -11.76 22.57 18.04
CA LEU A 96 -12.82 23.54 17.81
C LEU A 96 -14.13 22.82 17.53
N LYS A 97 -15.23 23.35 18.06
CA LYS A 97 -16.58 22.93 17.69
C LYS A 97 -17.15 23.90 16.67
N VAL A 98 -17.55 23.38 15.52
CA VAL A 98 -18.20 24.14 14.45
C VAL A 98 -19.45 23.38 14.02
N ASP A 99 -20.60 24.04 14.13
CA ASP A 99 -21.91 23.40 14.02
C ASP A 99 -22.03 22.21 14.99
N GLN A 100 -22.23 20.99 14.48
CA GLN A 100 -22.33 19.77 15.28
C GLN A 100 -21.07 18.89 15.19
N ARG A 101 -19.97 19.41 14.62
CA ARG A 101 -18.74 18.66 14.37
C ARG A 101 -17.54 19.29 15.09
N PHE A 102 -16.57 18.46 15.38
CA PHE A 102 -15.30 18.90 15.98
C PHE A 102 -14.17 18.84 14.96
N PHE A 103 -13.30 19.84 15.03
CA PHE A 103 -12.09 19.93 14.22
C PHE A 103 -10.86 19.98 15.11
N GLY A 104 -9.83 19.23 14.75
CA GLY A 104 -8.52 19.25 15.42
C GLY A 104 -7.47 19.95 14.56
N LEU A 105 -6.90 21.05 15.07
CA LEU A 105 -5.79 21.76 14.43
C LEU A 105 -4.50 21.46 15.18
N THR A 106 -3.51 20.89 14.50
CA THR A 106 -2.26 20.47 15.16
C THR A 106 -1.12 21.42 14.90
N PHE A 107 -0.31 21.67 15.94
CA PHE A 107 0.86 22.54 15.93
C PHE A 107 2.08 21.79 16.48
N GLY A 108 3.23 21.90 15.83
CA GLY A 108 4.42 21.14 16.19
C GLY A 108 4.15 19.64 16.19
N TYR A 109 4.37 18.96 17.30
CA TYR A 109 4.09 17.52 17.45
C TYR A 109 2.67 17.21 17.98
N GLY A 110 1.74 18.16 17.85
CA GLY A 110 0.38 18.03 18.39
C GLY A 110 -0.46 16.88 17.83
N ARG A 111 -0.10 16.36 16.64
CA ARG A 111 -0.73 15.12 16.11
C ARG A 111 -0.62 13.95 17.09
N SER A 112 0.44 13.89 17.90
CA SER A 112 0.63 12.82 18.88
C SER A 112 -0.40 12.82 20.01
N PHE A 113 -1.18 13.89 20.17
CA PHE A 113 -2.28 13.96 21.14
C PHE A 113 -3.57 13.36 20.61
N LEU A 114 -3.76 13.35 19.27
CA LEU A 114 -5.00 12.88 18.65
C LEU A 114 -5.17 11.36 18.78
N ASP A 115 -6.35 10.95 19.20
CA ASP A 115 -6.85 9.61 18.96
C ASP A 115 -7.20 9.47 17.47
N LEU A 116 -6.32 8.80 16.72
CA LEU A 116 -6.49 8.64 15.27
C LEU A 116 -7.71 7.78 14.90
N SER A 117 -8.29 7.02 15.84
CA SER A 117 -9.54 6.29 15.61
C SER A 117 -10.75 7.23 15.50
N LYS A 118 -10.64 8.42 16.11
CA LYS A 118 -11.64 9.50 16.07
C LYS A 118 -11.50 10.44 14.88
N VAL A 119 -10.49 10.24 14.03
CA VAL A 119 -10.30 11.06 12.83
C VAL A 119 -11.18 10.56 11.69
N GLU A 120 -11.86 11.49 11.01
CA GLU A 120 -12.66 11.20 9.82
C GLU A 120 -11.75 10.78 8.68
N HIS A 121 -12.01 9.59 8.13
CA HIS A 121 -11.19 9.02 7.05
C HIS A 121 -11.32 9.83 5.75
N GLN A 122 -10.19 10.07 5.08
CA GLN A 122 -10.13 10.80 3.81
C GLN A 122 -10.71 12.23 3.85
N PHE A 123 -10.92 12.84 5.04
CA PHE A 123 -11.45 14.20 5.11
C PHE A 123 -10.64 15.17 4.25
N GLY A 124 -9.35 15.29 4.53
CA GLY A 124 -8.49 16.21 3.79
C GLY A 124 -8.34 15.82 2.32
N LEU A 125 -8.34 14.51 2.00
CA LEU A 125 -8.26 14.02 0.64
C LEU A 125 -9.46 14.48 -0.19
N LYS A 126 -10.69 14.26 0.27
CA LYS A 126 -11.92 14.66 -0.43
C LYS A 126 -12.02 16.17 -0.57
N VAL A 127 -11.72 16.92 0.50
CA VAL A 127 -11.65 18.38 0.45
C VAL A 127 -10.64 18.87 -0.59
N ALA A 128 -9.43 18.29 -0.60
CA ALA A 128 -8.40 18.66 -1.55
C ALA A 128 -8.82 18.35 -2.99
N LEU A 129 -9.35 17.16 -3.27
CA LEU A 129 -9.79 16.75 -4.61
C LEU A 129 -10.96 17.61 -5.13
N ASN A 130 -11.87 18.03 -4.25
CA ASN A 130 -12.96 18.96 -4.61
C ASN A 130 -12.47 20.37 -4.91
N ARG A 131 -11.30 20.77 -4.46
CA ARG A 131 -10.75 22.13 -4.60
C ARG A 131 -9.56 22.22 -5.56
N ILE A 132 -8.77 21.16 -5.74
CA ILE A 132 -7.61 21.14 -6.66
C ILE A 132 -8.08 21.13 -8.12
N ASP A 133 -7.35 21.83 -8.98
CA ASP A 133 -7.45 21.65 -10.42
C ASP A 133 -6.74 20.34 -10.81
N PRO A 134 -7.42 19.34 -11.41
CA PRO A 134 -6.82 18.08 -11.81
C PRO A 134 -5.59 18.20 -12.73
N ARG A 135 -5.46 19.34 -13.43
CA ARG A 135 -4.32 19.66 -14.29
C ARG A 135 -3.13 20.24 -13.52
N HIS A 136 -3.29 20.51 -12.23
CA HIS A 136 -2.28 21.17 -11.40
C HIS A 136 -1.93 20.37 -10.15
N ILE A 137 -1.73 19.04 -10.31
CA ILE A 137 -1.26 18.14 -9.27
C ILE A 137 0.26 18.25 -9.15
N ARG A 138 0.78 18.21 -7.92
CA ARG A 138 2.22 18.27 -7.59
C ARG A 138 2.76 16.96 -7.06
N SER A 139 2.01 16.27 -6.23
CA SER A 139 2.36 14.96 -5.70
C SER A 139 1.14 14.12 -5.42
N LEU A 140 1.34 12.82 -5.53
CA LEU A 140 0.39 11.79 -5.15
C LEU A 140 1.08 10.75 -4.27
N ASP A 141 0.40 10.38 -3.20
CA ASP A 141 0.76 9.21 -2.39
C ASP A 141 -0.26 8.13 -2.69
N THR A 142 0.21 7.03 -3.21
CA THR A 142 -0.64 5.87 -3.51
C THR A 142 -0.17 4.64 -2.75
N LYS A 143 -1.12 3.76 -2.46
CA LYS A 143 -0.89 2.41 -1.95
C LYS A 143 -1.49 1.42 -2.92
N THR A 144 -0.68 0.51 -3.37
CA THR A 144 -1.14 -0.60 -4.20
C THR A 144 -1.46 -1.77 -3.30
N PHE A 145 -2.65 -2.35 -3.44
CA PHE A 145 -3.06 -3.55 -2.72
C PHE A 145 -3.04 -4.73 -3.67
N GLU A 146 -1.96 -5.44 -3.59
CA GLU A 146 -1.77 -6.76 -4.21
C GLU A 146 -1.48 -7.74 -3.07
N ASP A 147 -0.91 -8.89 -3.39
CA ASP A 147 -0.39 -9.81 -2.38
C ASP A 147 0.78 -9.20 -1.58
N MET A 148 1.27 -8.05 -2.02
CA MET A 148 2.24 -7.22 -1.34
C MET A 148 1.77 -5.76 -1.39
N VAL A 149 1.83 -5.07 -0.25
CA VAL A 149 1.50 -3.65 -0.17
C VAL A 149 2.68 -2.80 -0.63
N VAL A 150 2.50 -2.03 -1.70
CA VAL A 150 3.52 -1.10 -2.20
C VAL A 150 3.04 0.32 -1.99
N THR A 151 3.79 1.10 -1.21
CA THR A 151 3.55 2.54 -1.03
C THR A 151 4.42 3.33 -2.00
N LYS A 152 3.81 4.23 -2.79
CA LYS A 152 4.51 5.11 -3.72
C LYS A 152 4.24 6.56 -3.36
N ASN A 153 5.30 7.36 -3.28
CA ASN A 153 5.22 8.82 -3.26
C ASN A 153 5.79 9.33 -4.58
N THR A 154 4.94 9.89 -5.43
CA THR A 154 5.34 10.40 -6.74
C THR A 154 5.19 11.91 -6.77
N GLN A 155 6.26 12.62 -7.14
CA GLN A 155 6.29 14.07 -7.18
C GLN A 155 6.70 14.56 -8.55
N ALA A 156 6.02 15.60 -9.04
CA ALA A 156 6.37 16.28 -10.28
C ALA A 156 7.06 17.62 -9.98
N SER A 157 8.14 17.94 -10.70
CA SER A 157 8.85 19.22 -10.58
C SER A 157 7.98 20.41 -10.99
N LYS A 158 6.98 20.18 -11.84
CA LYS A 158 5.95 21.14 -12.25
C LYS A 158 4.58 20.54 -12.01
N SER A 159 3.54 21.39 -11.93
CA SER A 159 2.15 20.94 -11.90
C SER A 159 1.83 20.13 -13.16
N SER A 160 1.19 18.99 -12.99
CA SER A 160 0.92 18.01 -14.05
C SER A 160 -0.44 17.35 -13.84
N GLU A 161 -0.89 16.67 -14.88
CA GLU A 161 -2.14 15.88 -14.88
C GLU A 161 -1.89 14.47 -14.30
N LEU A 162 -2.97 13.82 -13.86
CA LEU A 162 -2.95 12.49 -13.24
C LEU A 162 -2.13 11.44 -14.00
N PRO A 163 -2.21 11.31 -15.35
CA PRO A 163 -1.44 10.32 -16.09
C PRO A 163 0.08 10.44 -15.92
N THR A 164 0.59 11.66 -15.67
CA THR A 164 2.04 11.90 -15.45
C THR A 164 2.59 11.16 -14.23
N PHE A 165 1.74 10.84 -13.25
CA PHE A 165 2.14 10.19 -11.99
C PHE A 165 2.14 8.67 -12.09
N GLY A 166 1.75 8.08 -13.23
CA GLY A 166 1.74 6.64 -13.43
C GLY A 166 0.81 5.89 -12.46
N VAL A 167 -0.30 6.53 -12.08
CA VAL A 167 -1.31 5.93 -11.21
C VAL A 167 -2.16 4.95 -12.01
N ASP A 168 -2.31 3.75 -11.50
CA ASP A 168 -3.26 2.78 -12.01
C ASP A 168 -4.54 2.82 -11.17
N VAL A 169 -5.58 3.45 -11.73
CA VAL A 169 -6.87 3.65 -11.05
C VAL A 169 -7.60 2.36 -10.69
N SER A 170 -7.17 1.22 -11.19
CA SER A 170 -7.77 -0.08 -10.88
C SER A 170 -7.15 -0.78 -9.66
N ARG A 171 -5.94 -0.36 -9.25
CA ARG A 171 -5.21 -1.01 -8.14
C ARG A 171 -4.71 -0.06 -7.05
N ASP A 172 -4.42 1.18 -7.44
CA ASP A 172 -3.79 2.13 -6.53
C ASP A 172 -4.87 2.84 -5.70
N MET A 173 -4.77 2.76 -4.40
CA MET A 173 -5.55 3.59 -3.49
C MET A 173 -4.83 4.93 -3.31
N LEU A 174 -5.51 6.02 -3.59
CA LEU A 174 -5.00 7.36 -3.32
C LEU A 174 -5.05 7.64 -1.81
N ARG A 175 -3.90 7.89 -1.22
CA ARG A 175 -3.74 8.20 0.22
C ARG A 175 -3.60 9.69 0.47
N ALA A 176 -2.90 10.38 -0.42
CA ALA A 176 -2.77 11.83 -0.33
C ALA A 176 -2.58 12.46 -1.71
N VAL A 177 -3.01 13.68 -1.83
CA VAL A 177 -2.81 14.53 -3.00
C VAL A 177 -2.29 15.90 -2.58
N THR A 178 -1.35 16.45 -3.34
CA THR A 178 -0.94 17.85 -3.22
C THR A 178 -1.08 18.53 -4.58
N GLY A 179 -1.72 19.69 -4.61
CA GLY A 179 -1.93 20.43 -5.84
C GLY A 179 -2.28 21.89 -5.61
N GLU A 180 -2.51 22.60 -6.71
CA GLU A 180 -2.94 24.00 -6.72
C GLU A 180 -4.47 24.04 -6.77
N PRO A 181 -5.14 24.83 -5.92
CA PRO A 181 -6.59 24.94 -5.96
C PRO A 181 -7.07 25.66 -7.24
N ARG A 182 -8.29 25.33 -7.68
CA ARG A 182 -8.97 26.05 -8.79
C ARG A 182 -9.12 27.53 -8.46
N ASP A 183 -9.49 27.83 -7.22
CA ASP A 183 -9.51 29.19 -6.68
C ASP A 183 -8.22 29.51 -5.93
N ARG A 184 -7.32 30.24 -6.57
CA ARG A 184 -6.04 30.65 -5.98
C ARG A 184 -6.17 31.70 -4.87
N SER A 185 -7.35 32.34 -4.73
CA SER A 185 -7.60 33.25 -3.62
C SER A 185 -7.78 32.51 -2.30
N PHE A 186 -8.22 31.23 -2.34
CA PHE A 186 -8.37 30.37 -1.17
C PHE A 186 -7.01 29.98 -0.58
N ALA A 187 -6.10 29.46 -1.40
CA ALA A 187 -4.75 29.06 -0.98
C ALA A 187 -3.80 28.94 -2.17
N LYS A 188 -2.49 29.04 -1.90
CA LYS A 188 -1.47 28.77 -2.94
C LYS A 188 -1.34 27.28 -3.25
N ARG A 189 -1.55 26.41 -2.25
CA ARG A 189 -1.43 24.96 -2.36
C ARG A 189 -2.25 24.26 -1.27
N LEU A 190 -2.81 23.11 -1.62
CA LEU A 190 -3.50 22.19 -0.73
C LEU A 190 -2.79 20.84 -0.71
N SER A 191 -2.74 20.21 0.45
CA SER A 191 -2.33 18.81 0.58
C SER A 191 -3.37 18.10 1.45
N GLY A 192 -4.01 17.08 0.89
CA GLY A 192 -5.08 16.34 1.55
C GLY A 192 -4.77 14.86 1.71
N SER A 193 -5.03 14.35 2.91
CA SER A 193 -5.02 12.93 3.30
C SER A 193 -6.18 12.71 4.28
N ASP A 194 -6.02 12.02 5.41
CA ASP A 194 -6.97 12.10 6.53
C ASP A 194 -7.00 13.52 7.14
N ALA A 195 -5.92 14.28 6.98
CA ALA A 195 -5.84 15.71 7.31
C ALA A 195 -5.78 16.57 6.07
N LEU A 196 -6.28 17.80 6.17
CA LEU A 196 -6.00 18.87 5.21
C LEU A 196 -4.83 19.72 5.71
N VAL A 197 -3.80 19.89 4.87
CA VAL A 197 -2.72 20.84 5.10
C VAL A 197 -2.86 22.00 4.13
N VAL A 198 -2.90 23.20 4.67
CA VAL A 198 -3.10 24.42 3.88
C VAL A 198 -2.28 25.58 4.44
N ASN A 199 -1.75 26.42 3.54
CA ASN A 199 -1.07 27.67 3.92
C ASN A 199 -2.01 28.84 3.61
N LEU A 200 -2.48 29.51 4.65
CA LEU A 200 -3.45 30.61 4.56
C LEU A 200 -2.97 31.82 5.33
N GLU A 201 -3.36 33.00 4.83
CA GLU A 201 -3.34 34.24 5.58
C GLU A 201 -4.72 34.39 6.24
N ILE A 202 -4.84 33.97 7.51
CA ILE A 202 -6.12 33.91 8.22
C ILE A 202 -5.95 34.42 9.64
N ALA A 203 -6.92 35.20 10.10
CA ALA A 203 -7.01 35.58 11.49
C ALA A 203 -7.63 34.43 12.33
N PRO A 204 -7.21 34.23 13.59
CA PRO A 204 -7.79 33.18 14.45
C PRO A 204 -9.32 33.22 14.55
N ALA A 205 -9.91 34.39 14.54
CA ALA A 205 -11.37 34.59 14.60
C ALA A 205 -12.12 34.00 13.38
N ASP A 206 -11.44 33.81 12.25
CA ASP A 206 -12.05 33.28 11.02
C ASP A 206 -11.94 31.74 10.93
N LEU A 207 -11.28 31.06 11.89
CA LEU A 207 -11.14 29.60 11.90
C LEU A 207 -12.47 28.85 11.87
N PRO A 208 -13.52 29.24 12.62
CA PRO A 208 -14.81 28.57 12.53
C PRO A 208 -15.43 28.66 11.12
N LYS A 209 -15.33 29.82 10.47
CA LYS A 209 -15.82 30.01 9.10
C LYS A 209 -15.06 29.10 8.12
N LEU A 210 -13.73 29.07 8.22
CA LEU A 210 -12.90 28.16 7.41
C LEU A 210 -13.34 26.70 7.60
N CYS A 211 -13.48 26.24 8.86
CA CYS A 211 -13.88 24.87 9.16
C CYS A 211 -15.29 24.54 8.58
N GLY A 212 -16.23 25.49 8.64
CA GLY A 212 -17.54 25.34 8.00
C GLY A 212 -17.45 25.20 6.49
N GLU A 213 -16.63 26.01 5.80
CA GLU A 213 -16.37 25.90 4.36
C GLU A 213 -15.72 24.57 3.99
N LEU A 214 -14.81 24.06 4.82
CA LEU A 214 -14.18 22.75 4.63
C LEU A 214 -15.17 21.60 4.85
N LEU A 215 -16.11 21.73 5.77
CA LEU A 215 -17.16 20.75 6.01
C LEU A 215 -18.11 20.64 4.79
N VAL A 216 -18.48 21.78 4.22
CA VAL A 216 -19.25 21.83 2.96
C VAL A 216 -18.46 21.15 1.84
N ALA A 217 -17.17 21.52 1.68
CA ALA A 217 -16.31 20.94 0.66
C ALA A 217 -16.13 19.42 0.83
N PHE A 218 -16.11 18.89 2.03
CA PHE A 218 -16.04 17.46 2.31
C PHE A 218 -17.29 16.71 1.84
N GLY A 219 -18.47 17.35 1.92
CA GLY A 219 -19.74 16.78 1.47
C GLY A 219 -19.99 16.88 -0.06
N GLU A 220 -19.14 17.58 -0.80
CA GLU A 220 -19.27 17.69 -2.26
C GLU A 220 -18.77 16.42 -2.98
N ASP A 221 -19.40 16.12 -4.12
CA ASP A 221 -19.07 14.98 -4.98
C ASP A 221 -18.37 15.38 -6.29
N SER A 222 -17.95 16.64 -6.44
CA SER A 222 -17.36 17.15 -7.69
C SER A 222 -16.04 16.46 -8.07
N TYR A 223 -15.32 15.89 -7.08
CA TYR A 223 -14.12 15.09 -7.33
C TYR A 223 -14.38 13.83 -8.17
N LYS A 224 -15.61 13.30 -8.17
CA LYS A 224 -15.96 12.06 -8.88
C LYS A 224 -15.80 12.19 -10.40
N ALA A 225 -15.85 13.40 -10.94
CA ALA A 225 -15.62 13.60 -12.37
C ALA A 225 -14.23 13.12 -12.85
N ASP A 226 -13.21 13.24 -11.99
CA ASP A 226 -11.81 12.92 -12.34
C ASP A 226 -11.21 11.82 -11.44
N PHE A 227 -11.82 11.56 -10.27
CA PHE A 227 -11.27 10.72 -9.21
C PHE A 227 -12.30 9.75 -8.60
N GLU A 228 -13.33 9.33 -9.34
CA GLU A 228 -14.36 8.38 -8.86
C GLU A 228 -13.75 7.10 -8.28
N TRP A 229 -12.62 6.69 -8.81
CA TRP A 229 -11.92 5.46 -8.39
C TRP A 229 -11.45 5.45 -6.92
N ILE A 230 -11.36 6.61 -6.24
CA ILE A 230 -11.05 6.63 -4.81
C ILE A 230 -12.14 5.97 -3.95
N ASP A 231 -13.36 5.91 -4.47
CA ASP A 231 -14.51 5.28 -3.82
C ASP A 231 -14.60 3.76 -4.07
N HIS A 232 -13.64 3.18 -4.82
CA HIS A 232 -13.58 1.72 -5.00
C HIS A 232 -13.40 0.97 -3.68
N LEU A 233 -12.84 1.63 -2.66
CA LEU A 233 -12.71 1.13 -1.31
C LEU A 233 -13.40 2.10 -0.34
N ALA A 234 -14.59 1.75 0.11
CA ALA A 234 -15.35 2.55 1.08
C ALA A 234 -15.16 2.00 2.49
N LEU A 235 -14.87 2.88 3.47
CA LEU A 235 -14.71 2.48 4.87
C LEU A 235 -16.02 1.87 5.41
N VAL A 236 -15.91 0.70 6.06
CA VAL A 236 -17.03 0.10 6.80
C VAL A 236 -17.22 0.89 8.09
N SER A 237 -18.34 1.61 8.20
CA SER A 237 -18.71 2.41 9.37
C SER A 237 -19.64 1.66 10.34
N ASP A 238 -20.29 0.58 9.87
CA ASP A 238 -21.21 -0.22 10.71
C ASP A 238 -20.44 -1.15 11.65
N GLY A 239 -20.66 -0.98 12.95
CA GLY A 239 -20.02 -1.78 13.99
C GLY A 239 -20.42 -3.26 13.96
N THR A 240 -21.66 -3.58 13.57
CA THR A 240 -22.13 -4.97 13.45
C THR A 240 -21.39 -5.71 12.34
N THR A 241 -21.29 -5.09 11.17
CA THR A 241 -20.50 -5.61 10.04
C THR A 241 -19.04 -5.79 10.42
N THR A 242 -18.44 -4.81 11.10
CA THR A 242 -17.06 -4.90 11.57
C THR A 242 -16.86 -6.07 12.53
N THR A 243 -17.79 -6.30 13.45
CA THR A 243 -17.73 -7.43 14.41
C THR A 243 -17.78 -8.77 13.66
N GLN A 244 -18.72 -8.94 12.74
CA GLN A 244 -18.84 -10.18 11.94
C GLN A 244 -17.59 -10.45 11.10
N LEU A 245 -17.01 -9.43 10.47
CA LEU A 245 -15.77 -9.56 9.70
C LEU A 245 -14.59 -9.94 10.60
N ASN A 246 -14.52 -9.40 11.80
CA ASN A 246 -13.51 -9.75 12.79
C ASN A 246 -13.65 -11.20 13.26
N GLU A 247 -14.87 -11.68 13.50
CA GLU A 247 -15.13 -13.08 13.86
C GLU A 247 -14.70 -14.05 12.75
N LEU A 248 -14.94 -13.70 11.48
CA LEU A 248 -14.47 -14.48 10.33
C LEU A 248 -12.94 -14.53 10.28
N LEU A 249 -12.26 -13.40 10.51
CA LEU A 249 -10.81 -13.34 10.56
C LEU A 249 -10.23 -14.18 11.71
N GLU A 250 -10.82 -14.10 12.91
CA GLU A 250 -10.41 -14.93 14.05
C GLU A 250 -10.50 -16.42 13.73
N GLN A 251 -11.65 -16.87 13.21
CA GLN A 251 -11.86 -18.26 12.84
C GLN A 251 -10.86 -18.73 11.79
N GLN A 252 -10.55 -17.89 10.81
CA GLN A 252 -9.59 -18.19 9.76
C GLN A 252 -8.18 -18.35 10.33
N LEU A 253 -7.72 -17.40 11.17
CA LEU A 253 -6.38 -17.46 11.77
C LEU A 253 -6.22 -18.63 12.75
N ILE A 254 -7.26 -18.95 13.54
CA ILE A 254 -7.29 -20.12 14.42
C ILE A 254 -7.17 -21.43 13.63
N ALA A 255 -7.80 -21.48 12.44
CA ALA A 255 -7.72 -22.62 11.54
C ALA A 255 -6.37 -22.73 10.80
N GLY A 256 -5.48 -21.73 10.94
CA GLY A 256 -4.21 -21.65 10.21
C GLY A 256 -4.37 -21.39 8.71
N ASP A 257 -5.53 -20.90 8.27
CA ASP A 257 -5.76 -20.56 6.87
C ASP A 257 -5.25 -19.15 6.56
N THR A 258 -4.10 -19.06 5.94
CA THR A 258 -3.46 -17.81 5.49
C THR A 258 -3.63 -17.55 3.99
N SER A 259 -4.49 -18.31 3.30
CA SER A 259 -4.60 -18.32 1.84
C SER A 259 -4.98 -16.96 1.22
N ASN A 260 -5.65 -16.08 1.98
CA ASN A 260 -6.07 -14.74 1.59
C ASN A 260 -5.69 -13.68 2.64
N THR A 261 -4.73 -13.99 3.51
CA THR A 261 -4.28 -13.11 4.59
C THR A 261 -2.75 -13.08 4.64
N HIS A 262 -2.18 -11.88 4.75
CA HIS A 262 -0.74 -11.69 4.90
C HIS A 262 -0.45 -10.51 5.81
N MET A 263 0.83 -10.28 6.13
CA MET A 263 1.28 -9.11 6.88
C MET A 263 1.90 -8.08 5.96
N ALA A 264 1.66 -6.80 6.29
CA ALA A 264 2.29 -5.66 5.62
C ALA A 264 2.44 -4.49 6.59
N LEU A 265 3.42 -3.63 6.34
CA LEU A 265 3.58 -2.40 7.11
C LEU A 265 2.45 -1.41 6.82
N PRO A 266 1.82 -0.84 7.85
CA PRO A 266 0.74 0.15 7.67
C PRO A 266 1.20 1.45 7.02
N GLU A 267 2.48 1.81 7.16
CA GLU A 267 3.06 3.04 6.60
C GLU A 267 4.40 2.77 5.91
N ALA A 268 4.82 3.72 5.06
CA ALA A 268 6.13 3.66 4.43
C ALA A 268 7.24 3.88 5.48
N VAL A 269 8.26 3.07 5.40
CA VAL A 269 9.46 3.15 6.25
C VAL A 269 10.71 3.20 5.39
N ALA A 270 11.79 3.76 5.93
CA ALA A 270 13.11 3.68 5.33
C ALA A 270 13.70 2.30 5.66
N TRP A 271 13.62 1.37 4.71
CA TRP A 271 14.08 -0.01 4.90
C TRP A 271 15.57 -0.12 5.22
N GLU A 272 16.38 0.80 4.71
CA GLU A 272 17.80 0.91 5.01
C GLU A 272 18.11 1.22 6.47
N ASP A 273 17.12 1.73 7.21
CA ASP A 273 17.25 2.03 8.63
C ASP A 273 16.72 0.87 9.52
N ILE A 274 16.04 -0.14 8.96
CA ILE A 274 15.47 -1.27 9.72
C ILE A 274 16.49 -2.40 9.84
N ASP A 275 16.64 -2.88 11.06
CA ASP A 275 17.49 -4.05 11.39
C ASP A 275 16.64 -5.32 11.54
N VAL A 276 15.70 -5.32 12.46
CA VAL A 276 14.80 -6.46 12.74
C VAL A 276 13.46 -6.00 13.29
N PHE A 277 12.49 -6.91 13.26
CA PHE A 277 11.18 -6.75 13.88
C PHE A 277 11.04 -7.60 15.15
N LYS A 278 10.12 -7.19 16.02
CA LYS A 278 9.66 -7.98 17.16
C LYS A 278 8.14 -7.95 17.21
N ILE A 279 7.51 -9.13 17.23
CA ILE A 279 6.05 -9.24 17.24
C ILE A 279 5.62 -9.79 18.60
N GLY A 280 4.70 -9.09 19.26
CA GLY A 280 4.15 -9.48 20.55
C GLY A 280 3.40 -10.81 20.51
N GLY A 281 3.45 -11.56 21.62
CA GLY A 281 2.79 -12.86 21.76
C GLY A 281 3.69 -14.07 21.56
N THR A 282 4.85 -13.93 20.96
CA THR A 282 5.92 -14.92 20.85
C THR A 282 7.01 -14.67 21.89
N ARG A 283 7.86 -15.67 22.16
CA ARG A 283 8.94 -15.55 23.16
C ARG A 283 10.09 -14.74 22.57
N ALA A 284 10.08 -13.44 22.75
CA ALA A 284 11.20 -12.50 22.52
C ALA A 284 12.10 -12.76 21.29
N GLU A 285 11.59 -13.46 20.28
CA GLU A 285 12.32 -13.78 19.07
C GLU A 285 12.25 -12.61 18.10
N GLU A 286 13.35 -12.36 17.41
CA GLU A 286 13.45 -11.37 16.35
C GLU A 286 12.96 -11.97 15.02
N TYR A 287 12.45 -11.14 14.15
CA TYR A 287 11.98 -11.49 12.82
C TYR A 287 12.74 -10.62 11.81
N ASP A 288 13.26 -11.23 10.77
CA ASP A 288 13.93 -10.50 9.69
C ASP A 288 12.91 -9.77 8.82
N ASP A 289 11.66 -10.29 8.75
CA ASP A 289 10.57 -9.71 7.97
C ASP A 289 9.20 -9.97 8.65
N LEU A 290 8.17 -9.28 8.20
CA LEU A 290 6.79 -9.51 8.64
C LEU A 290 6.15 -10.65 7.83
N ASP A 291 6.24 -11.86 8.36
CA ASP A 291 5.65 -13.06 7.77
C ASP A 291 4.58 -13.66 8.70
N LEU A 292 3.34 -13.78 8.20
CA LEU A 292 2.22 -14.29 8.99
C LEU A 292 2.37 -15.78 9.33
N ASP A 293 2.85 -16.59 8.38
CA ASP A 293 3.01 -18.02 8.58
C ASP A 293 4.12 -18.30 9.59
N ASP A 294 5.26 -17.56 9.49
CA ASP A 294 6.34 -17.65 10.48
C ASP A 294 5.84 -17.26 11.87
N TYR A 295 5.06 -16.17 11.96
CA TYR A 295 4.44 -15.76 13.21
C TYR A 295 3.52 -16.83 13.81
N LEU A 296 2.60 -17.41 13.01
CA LEU A 296 1.68 -18.44 13.48
C LEU A 296 2.42 -19.72 13.86
N ASN A 297 3.44 -20.12 13.09
CA ASN A 297 4.30 -21.27 13.42
C ASN A 297 5.00 -21.09 14.77
N ARG A 298 5.56 -19.90 15.04
CA ARG A 298 6.22 -19.59 16.33
C ARG A 298 5.22 -19.43 17.47
N LEU A 299 3.97 -19.08 17.18
CA LEU A 299 2.91 -19.02 18.18
C LEU A 299 2.46 -20.42 18.64
N GLY A 300 2.49 -21.40 17.72
CA GLY A 300 2.19 -22.81 18.00
C GLY A 300 0.79 -23.02 18.56
N ASP A 301 0.66 -23.80 19.63
CA ASP A 301 -0.64 -24.12 20.26
C ASP A 301 -1.45 -22.90 20.69
N LYS A 302 -0.77 -21.74 20.89
CA LYS A 302 -1.44 -20.49 21.23
C LYS A 302 -2.20 -19.86 20.06
N CYS A 303 -2.15 -20.43 18.85
CA CYS A 303 -2.99 -20.02 17.73
C CYS A 303 -4.48 -20.15 18.09
N SER A 304 -4.86 -21.16 18.86
CA SER A 304 -6.23 -21.36 19.36
C SER A 304 -6.74 -20.22 20.27
N GLU A 305 -5.85 -19.39 20.78
CA GLU A 305 -6.17 -18.27 21.65
C GLU A 305 -6.20 -16.92 20.92
N ILE A 306 -6.09 -16.91 19.59
CA ILE A 306 -6.13 -15.66 18.81
C ILE A 306 -7.53 -15.04 18.93
N THR A 307 -7.54 -13.75 19.31
CA THR A 307 -8.72 -12.88 19.28
C THR A 307 -8.34 -11.52 18.71
N ILE A 308 -9.31 -10.79 18.17
CA ILE A 308 -9.06 -9.42 17.65
C ILE A 308 -8.49 -8.52 18.73
N ASP A 309 -8.95 -8.61 19.96
CA ASP A 309 -8.43 -7.82 21.07
C ASP A 309 -6.95 -8.13 21.35
N ARG A 310 -6.57 -9.41 21.29
CA ARG A 310 -5.15 -9.79 21.40
C ARG A 310 -4.33 -9.28 20.21
N LEU A 311 -4.86 -9.33 18.99
CA LEU A 311 -4.17 -8.78 17.81
C LEU A 311 -3.99 -7.26 17.91
N LYS A 312 -4.98 -6.54 18.46
CA LYS A 312 -4.90 -5.09 18.70
C LYS A 312 -3.96 -4.71 19.84
N THR A 313 -3.76 -5.58 20.81
CA THR A 313 -2.86 -5.33 21.95
C THR A 313 -1.43 -5.80 21.72
N ARG A 314 -1.21 -6.76 20.80
CA ARG A 314 0.14 -7.23 20.43
C ARG A 314 0.85 -6.20 19.58
N SER A 315 1.95 -5.66 20.10
CA SER A 315 2.77 -4.69 19.40
C SER A 315 3.61 -5.33 18.29
N VAL A 316 3.75 -4.61 17.19
CA VAL A 316 4.77 -4.84 16.18
C VAL A 316 5.80 -3.72 16.34
N SER A 317 6.98 -4.09 16.80
CA SER A 317 8.08 -3.18 17.11
C SER A 317 9.19 -3.34 16.08
N VAL A 318 9.88 -2.26 15.79
CA VAL A 318 11.01 -2.24 14.87
C VAL A 318 12.26 -1.77 15.61
N ARG A 319 13.40 -2.39 15.36
CA ARG A 319 14.70 -1.89 15.75
C ARG A 319 15.35 -1.24 14.54
N PHE A 320 15.74 0.02 14.69
CA PHE A 320 16.47 0.73 13.65
C PHE A 320 17.98 0.52 13.84
N SER A 321 18.73 0.44 12.74
CA SER A 321 20.20 0.23 12.72
C SER A 321 20.98 1.24 13.59
N ARG A 322 20.38 2.38 13.90
CA ARG A 322 20.97 3.44 14.74
C ARG A 322 20.54 3.40 16.21
N SER A 323 19.73 2.40 16.60
CA SER A 323 19.19 2.27 17.95
C SER A 323 19.34 0.84 18.43
N ASN A 324 19.64 0.68 19.73
CA ASN A 324 19.59 -0.64 20.37
C ASN A 324 18.20 -0.96 20.93
N ASP A 325 17.28 0.00 20.89
CA ASP A 325 15.94 -0.14 21.46
C ASP A 325 14.90 -0.42 20.38
N PHE A 326 13.93 -1.26 20.73
CA PHE A 326 12.75 -1.48 19.91
C PHE A 326 11.75 -0.36 20.08
N ASP A 327 11.30 0.20 18.96
CA ASP A 327 10.24 1.19 18.88
C ASP A 327 8.91 0.49 18.52
N ALA A 328 7.97 0.44 19.46
CA ALA A 328 6.64 -0.13 19.23
C ALA A 328 5.80 0.87 18.41
N ARG A 329 5.61 0.58 17.13
CA ARG A 329 4.95 1.51 16.20
C ARG A 329 3.53 1.14 15.88
N TRP A 330 3.26 -0.16 15.72
CA TRP A 330 1.97 -0.65 15.27
C TRP A 330 1.50 -1.78 16.17
N ASN A 331 0.25 -2.14 16.05
CA ASN A 331 -0.25 -3.40 16.57
C ASN A 331 -0.38 -4.43 15.43
N LEU A 332 -0.48 -5.69 15.80
CA LEU A 332 -0.52 -6.79 14.82
C LEU A 332 -1.76 -6.69 13.91
N TYR A 333 -2.91 -6.27 14.45
CA TYR A 333 -4.13 -6.09 13.67
C TYR A 333 -3.98 -5.04 12.56
N GLN A 334 -3.21 -3.96 12.81
CA GLN A 334 -2.90 -2.95 11.79
C GLN A 334 -1.98 -3.47 10.68
N CYS A 335 -1.15 -4.47 11.00
CA CYS A 335 -0.25 -5.09 10.02
C CYS A 335 -0.90 -6.21 9.22
N LEU A 336 -2.14 -6.61 9.50
CA LEU A 336 -2.85 -7.62 8.72
C LEU A 336 -3.52 -7.01 7.50
N VAL A 337 -3.39 -7.69 6.38
CA VAL A 337 -4.15 -7.48 5.13
C VAL A 337 -4.89 -8.76 4.81
N THR A 338 -6.21 -8.70 4.68
CA THR A 338 -7.05 -9.87 4.38
C THR A 338 -8.27 -9.49 3.56
N GLU A 339 -8.85 -10.46 2.87
CA GLU A 339 -10.13 -10.33 2.17
C GLU A 339 -11.17 -11.28 2.76
N GLN A 340 -12.39 -10.79 2.95
CA GLN A 340 -13.52 -11.57 3.46
C GLN A 340 -14.78 -11.28 2.66
N ARG A 341 -15.60 -12.30 2.42
CA ARG A 341 -16.93 -12.12 1.82
C ARG A 341 -17.99 -12.21 2.91
N LEU A 342 -18.77 -11.12 3.06
CA LEU A 342 -19.89 -11.03 3.98
C LEU A 342 -21.09 -10.43 3.27
N HIS A 343 -22.28 -11.08 3.36
CA HIS A 343 -23.52 -10.66 2.68
C HIS A 343 -23.32 -10.39 1.17
N SER A 344 -22.61 -11.29 0.48
CA SER A 344 -22.28 -11.19 -0.96
C SER A 344 -21.35 -10.05 -1.35
N LYS A 345 -20.92 -9.20 -0.42
CA LYS A 345 -19.95 -8.13 -0.65
C LYS A 345 -18.56 -8.57 -0.26
N LEU A 346 -17.60 -8.08 -1.01
CA LEU A 346 -16.19 -8.27 -0.70
C LEU A 346 -15.73 -7.15 0.25
N HIS A 347 -15.10 -7.56 1.34
CA HIS A 347 -14.49 -6.66 2.32
C HIS A 347 -13.00 -6.95 2.42
N VAL A 348 -12.22 -5.91 2.66
CA VAL A 348 -10.77 -6.01 2.85
C VAL A 348 -10.35 -5.28 4.12
N LEU A 349 -9.48 -5.91 4.90
CA LEU A 349 -8.83 -5.30 6.06
C LEU A 349 -7.49 -4.71 5.61
N ILE A 350 -7.30 -3.44 5.90
CA ILE A 350 -6.09 -2.70 5.56
C ILE A 350 -5.82 -1.69 6.66
N GLU A 351 -4.60 -1.67 7.21
CA GLU A 351 -4.19 -0.73 8.27
C GLU A 351 -5.13 -0.75 9.49
N GLY A 352 -5.67 -1.93 9.82
CA GLY A 352 -6.61 -2.11 10.93
C GLY A 352 -8.00 -1.53 10.69
N ARG A 353 -8.37 -1.29 9.43
CA ARG A 353 -9.68 -0.78 9.02
C ARG A 353 -10.29 -1.66 7.95
N TRP A 354 -11.56 -1.99 8.10
CA TRP A 354 -12.32 -2.72 7.09
C TRP A 354 -12.87 -1.78 6.02
N PHE A 355 -12.73 -2.18 4.77
CA PHE A 355 -13.30 -1.49 3.61
C PHE A 355 -14.20 -2.46 2.84
N VAL A 356 -15.28 -1.95 2.29
CA VAL A 356 -16.06 -2.66 1.28
C VAL A 356 -15.52 -2.31 -0.11
N VAL A 357 -15.27 -3.33 -0.92
CA VAL A 357 -14.86 -3.15 -2.32
C VAL A 357 -16.09 -2.90 -3.17
N SER A 358 -16.04 -1.89 -4.07
CA SER A 358 -17.17 -1.59 -4.95
C SER A 358 -17.53 -2.78 -5.85
N ASP A 359 -18.81 -3.04 -6.02
CA ASP A 359 -19.29 -4.12 -6.87
C ASP A 359 -18.84 -3.96 -8.32
N SER A 360 -18.67 -2.71 -8.79
CA SER A 360 -18.15 -2.41 -10.13
C SER A 360 -16.71 -2.87 -10.33
N LEU A 361 -15.85 -2.64 -9.34
CA LEU A 361 -14.46 -3.12 -9.39
C LEU A 361 -14.40 -4.64 -9.30
N VAL A 362 -15.17 -5.26 -8.40
CA VAL A 362 -15.23 -6.71 -8.28
C VAL A 362 -15.70 -7.34 -9.59
N ALA A 363 -16.77 -6.80 -10.18
CA ALA A 363 -17.29 -7.31 -11.46
C ALA A 363 -16.28 -7.16 -12.61
N LYS A 364 -15.57 -6.03 -12.70
CA LYS A 364 -14.53 -5.79 -13.71
C LYS A 364 -13.40 -6.81 -13.59
N VAL A 365 -12.92 -7.06 -12.38
CA VAL A 365 -11.84 -8.01 -12.09
C VAL A 365 -12.26 -9.45 -12.38
N ASP A 366 -13.45 -9.85 -11.94
CA ASP A 366 -14.01 -11.18 -12.19
C ASP A 366 -14.28 -11.40 -13.68
N GLN A 367 -14.81 -10.39 -14.39
CA GLN A 367 -15.03 -10.47 -15.84
C GLN A 367 -13.72 -10.67 -16.59
N PHE A 368 -12.66 -9.93 -16.24
CA PHE A 368 -11.35 -10.10 -16.86
C PHE A 368 -10.81 -11.52 -16.63
N ALA A 369 -10.76 -11.96 -15.37
CA ALA A 369 -10.25 -13.29 -15.04
C ALA A 369 -11.02 -14.41 -15.74
N THR A 370 -12.36 -14.28 -15.86
CA THR A 370 -13.23 -15.26 -16.53
C THR A 370 -13.08 -15.22 -18.06
N SER A 371 -12.70 -14.08 -18.64
CA SER A 371 -12.49 -13.94 -20.08
C SER A 371 -11.21 -14.62 -20.58
N LEU A 372 -10.27 -14.94 -19.71
CA LEU A 372 -9.03 -15.60 -20.08
C LEU A 372 -9.30 -17.08 -20.40
N ALA A 373 -8.79 -17.50 -21.56
CA ALA A 373 -8.83 -18.91 -21.94
C ALA A 373 -7.88 -19.74 -21.06
N PRO A 374 -8.09 -21.05 -20.91
CA PRO A 374 -7.08 -21.94 -20.36
C PRO A 374 -5.88 -22.07 -21.32
N SER A 375 -4.75 -22.56 -20.82
CA SER A 375 -3.59 -22.92 -21.63
C SER A 375 -3.98 -23.82 -22.81
N THR A 376 -3.36 -23.59 -23.95
CA THR A 376 -3.52 -24.46 -25.13
C THR A 376 -2.72 -25.76 -25.01
N THR A 377 -1.70 -25.75 -24.15
CA THR A 377 -0.90 -26.93 -23.81
C THR A 377 -1.69 -27.87 -22.89
N SER A 378 -1.66 -29.17 -23.18
CA SER A 378 -2.23 -30.20 -22.32
C SER A 378 -1.44 -30.30 -21.02
N LEU A 379 -2.00 -29.80 -19.93
CA LEU A 379 -1.38 -29.82 -18.61
C LEU A 379 -1.63 -31.16 -17.90
N ILE A 380 -0.63 -31.64 -17.19
CA ILE A 380 -0.72 -32.86 -16.37
C ILE A 380 -1.04 -32.50 -14.89
N ALA A 381 -1.65 -33.43 -14.16
CA ALA A 381 -1.84 -33.24 -12.71
C ALA A 381 -0.49 -33.24 -11.98
N SER A 382 -0.37 -32.41 -10.96
CA SER A 382 0.79 -32.43 -10.07
C SER A 382 0.65 -33.57 -9.06
N GLN A 383 1.77 -34.18 -8.67
CA GLN A 383 1.82 -35.22 -7.64
C GLN A 383 1.85 -34.59 -6.23
N THR A 384 1.40 -35.37 -5.24
CA THR A 384 1.44 -34.93 -3.85
C THR A 384 2.88 -34.68 -3.38
N GLY A 385 3.12 -33.49 -2.83
CA GLY A 385 4.46 -33.10 -2.37
C GLY A 385 5.48 -32.79 -3.50
N GLU A 386 5.08 -32.85 -4.77
CA GLU A 386 5.95 -32.52 -5.91
C GLU A 386 6.35 -31.05 -5.88
N VAL A 387 7.65 -30.75 -5.99
CA VAL A 387 8.13 -29.38 -6.13
C VAL A 387 7.95 -28.85 -7.56
N GLU A 388 7.97 -27.54 -7.75
CA GLU A 388 7.72 -26.89 -9.04
C GLU A 388 8.67 -27.40 -10.15
N ALA A 389 9.97 -27.47 -9.86
CA ALA A 389 10.98 -27.92 -10.82
C ALA A 389 10.76 -29.36 -11.31
N ASP A 390 10.31 -30.27 -10.43
CA ASP A 390 10.01 -31.65 -10.82
C ASP A 390 8.76 -31.72 -11.70
N TYR A 391 7.72 -30.93 -11.36
CA TYR A 391 6.52 -30.79 -12.19
C TYR A 391 6.87 -30.26 -13.58
N ASN A 392 7.69 -29.19 -13.68
CA ASN A 392 8.11 -28.56 -14.92
C ASN A 392 8.87 -29.56 -15.80
N SER A 393 9.79 -30.30 -15.20
CA SER A 393 10.57 -31.33 -15.89
C SER A 393 9.65 -32.46 -16.44
N ARG A 394 8.71 -32.92 -15.62
CA ARG A 394 7.76 -33.97 -16.01
C ARG A 394 6.77 -33.49 -17.07
N LEU A 395 6.31 -32.24 -16.99
CA LEU A 395 5.46 -31.63 -18.00
C LEU A 395 6.21 -31.55 -19.35
N ALA A 396 7.44 -31.04 -19.36
CA ALA A 396 8.25 -30.94 -20.57
C ALA A 396 8.50 -32.32 -21.20
N ALA A 397 8.63 -33.38 -20.41
CA ALA A 397 8.85 -34.74 -20.89
C ALA A 397 7.58 -35.41 -21.45
N THR A 398 6.37 -34.84 -21.30
CA THR A 398 5.13 -35.46 -21.81
C THR A 398 5.06 -35.50 -23.35
N VAL A 399 5.57 -34.46 -24.01
CA VAL A 399 5.57 -34.33 -25.47
C VAL A 399 6.96 -33.84 -25.93
N PRO A 400 7.93 -34.73 -25.98
CA PRO A 400 9.29 -34.37 -26.44
C PRO A 400 9.27 -33.73 -27.83
N GLY A 401 9.95 -32.57 -27.96
CA GLY A 401 9.99 -31.79 -29.20
C GLY A 401 8.88 -30.75 -29.35
N ASP A 402 7.80 -30.82 -28.57
CA ASP A 402 6.75 -29.80 -28.49
C ASP A 402 6.80 -28.95 -27.20
N LEU A 403 7.42 -29.47 -26.14
CA LEU A 403 7.65 -28.78 -24.90
C LEU A 403 9.16 -28.76 -24.56
N LEU A 404 9.68 -27.61 -24.20
CA LEU A 404 11.10 -27.40 -23.86
C LEU A 404 11.21 -26.81 -22.46
N LEU A 405 11.95 -27.48 -21.57
CA LEU A 405 12.23 -27.03 -20.23
C LEU A 405 13.21 -25.86 -20.23
N LEU A 406 12.83 -24.71 -19.70
CA LEU A 406 13.67 -23.52 -19.54
C LEU A 406 13.78 -23.06 -18.08
N ASP A 407 13.21 -23.81 -17.15
CA ASP A 407 13.22 -23.55 -15.72
C ASP A 407 14.64 -23.31 -15.19
N ALA A 408 14.80 -22.34 -14.29
CA ALA A 408 16.07 -21.92 -13.67
C ALA A 408 17.18 -21.47 -14.66
N LYS A 409 16.86 -21.24 -15.92
CA LYS A 409 17.80 -20.72 -16.92
C LYS A 409 17.77 -19.20 -16.92
N ILE A 410 18.28 -18.63 -15.83
CA ILE A 410 18.29 -17.20 -15.56
C ILE A 410 19.26 -16.47 -16.48
N LYS A 411 18.79 -15.41 -17.14
CA LYS A 411 19.59 -14.53 -17.99
C LYS A 411 19.70 -13.12 -17.41
N ARG A 412 20.79 -12.44 -17.69
CA ARG A 412 21.08 -11.08 -17.23
C ARG A 412 21.16 -10.12 -18.42
N PRO A 413 19.99 -9.66 -18.94
CA PRO A 413 19.97 -8.79 -20.10
C PRO A 413 20.67 -7.46 -19.80
N GLY A 414 21.43 -6.95 -20.75
CA GLY A 414 22.02 -5.61 -20.67
C GLY A 414 22.89 -5.30 -19.44
N GLY A 415 23.45 -6.34 -18.78
CA GLY A 415 24.26 -6.14 -17.57
C GLY A 415 23.45 -5.94 -16.28
N ALA A 416 22.17 -6.32 -16.27
CA ALA A 416 21.32 -6.26 -15.07
C ALA A 416 21.93 -7.07 -13.91
N THR A 417 21.71 -6.60 -12.69
CA THR A 417 22.20 -7.26 -11.47
C THR A 417 21.42 -8.52 -11.12
N SER A 418 20.14 -8.60 -11.54
CA SER A 418 19.27 -9.77 -11.39
C SER A 418 19.03 -10.46 -12.72
N GLY A 419 18.94 -11.81 -12.71
CA GLY A 419 18.59 -12.59 -13.90
C GLY A 419 17.09 -12.55 -14.19
N ILE A 420 16.72 -12.69 -15.45
CA ILE A 420 15.34 -12.83 -15.92
C ILE A 420 15.17 -14.25 -16.47
N GLU A 421 14.18 -14.97 -15.97
CA GLU A 421 13.74 -16.24 -16.55
C GLU A 421 12.83 -15.97 -17.74
N VAL A 422 13.00 -16.77 -18.80
CA VAL A 422 12.13 -16.66 -20.00
C VAL A 422 10.74 -17.20 -19.68
N CYS A 423 10.69 -18.42 -19.21
CA CYS A 423 9.52 -19.17 -18.74
C CYS A 423 10.02 -20.49 -18.15
N ASP A 424 9.16 -21.21 -17.45
CA ASP A 424 9.49 -22.54 -16.92
C ASP A 424 9.49 -23.58 -18.05
N VAL A 425 8.46 -23.55 -18.90
CA VAL A 425 8.34 -24.43 -20.08
C VAL A 425 7.91 -23.61 -21.29
N LEU A 426 8.64 -23.76 -22.40
CA LEU A 426 8.29 -23.18 -23.70
C LEU A 426 7.58 -24.22 -24.55
N ALA A 427 6.40 -23.89 -25.07
CA ALA A 427 5.72 -24.73 -26.05
C ALA A 427 6.08 -24.34 -27.49
N SER A 428 6.10 -25.31 -28.41
CA SER A 428 6.39 -25.10 -29.82
C SER A 428 5.34 -24.23 -30.54
N SER A 429 4.18 -24.02 -29.90
CA SER A 429 3.16 -23.05 -30.31
C SER A 429 3.51 -21.58 -30.00
N GLY A 430 4.62 -21.31 -29.30
CA GLY A 430 4.98 -19.98 -28.84
C GLY A 430 4.39 -19.62 -27.45
N GLU A 431 3.88 -20.59 -26.71
CA GLU A 431 3.33 -20.37 -25.38
C GLU A 431 4.43 -20.39 -24.32
N PHE A 432 4.61 -19.29 -23.59
CA PHE A 432 5.50 -19.13 -22.45
C PHE A 432 4.74 -19.56 -21.19
N ILE A 433 5.03 -20.74 -20.70
CA ILE A 433 4.34 -21.34 -19.56
C ILE A 433 5.11 -21.03 -18.29
N HIS A 434 4.48 -20.29 -17.39
CA HIS A 434 4.97 -19.99 -16.06
C HIS A 434 4.16 -20.79 -15.04
N VAL A 435 4.83 -21.55 -14.19
CA VAL A 435 4.21 -22.49 -13.26
C VAL A 435 4.47 -22.02 -11.82
N LYS A 436 3.44 -22.05 -10.99
CA LYS A 436 3.59 -21.75 -9.57
C LYS A 436 2.65 -22.61 -8.72
N ARG A 437 3.20 -23.14 -7.62
CA ARG A 437 2.37 -23.77 -6.59
C ARG A 437 1.78 -22.68 -5.70
N LYS A 438 0.45 -22.67 -5.59
CA LYS A 438 -0.21 -21.76 -4.66
C LYS A 438 0.09 -22.21 -3.23
N SER A 439 1.05 -21.57 -2.59
CA SER A 439 1.33 -21.73 -1.17
C SER A 439 0.79 -20.54 -0.36
N ARG A 440 0.91 -19.33 -0.91
CA ARG A 440 0.49 -18.05 -0.31
C ARG A 440 -0.05 -17.13 -1.41
N SER A 441 -0.80 -16.08 -1.04
CA SER A 441 -1.23 -15.08 -2.03
C SER A 441 -0.06 -14.35 -2.67
N SER A 442 1.01 -14.03 -1.94
CA SER A 442 2.21 -13.35 -2.47
C SER A 442 2.93 -14.12 -3.58
N THR A 443 2.82 -15.45 -3.61
CA THR A 443 3.48 -16.26 -4.65
C THR A 443 2.89 -16.03 -6.05
N LEU A 444 1.60 -15.69 -6.15
CA LEU A 444 0.92 -15.48 -7.42
C LEU A 444 1.26 -14.11 -8.05
N SER A 445 1.51 -13.08 -7.26
CA SER A 445 1.96 -11.79 -7.76
C SER A 445 3.32 -11.89 -8.46
N HIS A 446 4.24 -12.66 -7.89
CA HIS A 446 5.51 -12.95 -8.53
C HIS A 446 5.34 -13.66 -9.87
N LEU A 447 4.46 -14.67 -9.91
CA LEU A 447 4.16 -15.40 -11.15
C LEU A 447 3.68 -14.46 -12.26
N PHE A 448 2.70 -13.60 -11.96
CA PHE A 448 2.13 -12.69 -12.97
C PHE A 448 3.15 -11.63 -13.43
N ALA A 449 3.94 -11.11 -12.50
CA ALA A 449 5.00 -10.16 -12.81
C ALA A 449 6.12 -10.81 -13.67
N GLN A 450 6.53 -12.04 -13.36
CA GLN A 450 7.53 -12.77 -14.14
C GLN A 450 7.13 -12.89 -15.61
N GLY A 451 5.89 -13.29 -15.90
CA GLY A 451 5.40 -13.38 -17.28
C GLY A 451 5.42 -12.05 -18.02
N THR A 452 5.06 -10.96 -17.34
CA THR A 452 5.08 -9.61 -17.93
C THR A 452 6.51 -9.13 -18.21
N VAL A 453 7.42 -9.30 -17.24
CA VAL A 453 8.84 -8.92 -17.38
C VAL A 453 9.51 -9.74 -18.48
N SER A 454 9.29 -11.04 -18.50
CA SER A 454 9.81 -11.96 -19.50
C SER A 454 9.38 -11.56 -20.92
N ALA A 455 8.07 -11.42 -21.15
CA ALA A 455 7.53 -11.04 -22.45
C ALA A 455 8.01 -9.65 -22.92
N THR A 456 8.07 -8.68 -21.99
CA THR A 456 8.57 -7.33 -22.30
C THR A 456 10.03 -7.38 -22.71
N THR A 457 10.87 -8.10 -21.97
CA THR A 457 12.30 -8.26 -22.28
C THR A 457 12.50 -9.01 -23.59
N PHE A 458 11.72 -10.07 -23.83
CA PHE A 458 11.76 -10.82 -25.07
C PHE A 458 11.49 -9.94 -26.31
N VAL A 459 10.57 -9.00 -26.21
CA VAL A 459 10.28 -8.05 -27.31
C VAL A 459 11.37 -6.99 -27.44
N ALA A 460 11.82 -6.42 -26.31
CA ALA A 460 12.67 -5.23 -26.31
C ALA A 460 14.16 -5.55 -26.52
N ASP A 461 14.64 -6.71 -26.06
CA ASP A 461 16.07 -7.06 -26.05
C ASP A 461 16.40 -8.20 -26.99
N GLY A 462 17.10 -7.86 -28.08
CA GLY A 462 17.58 -8.85 -29.07
C GLY A 462 18.62 -9.79 -28.50
N SER A 463 19.53 -9.29 -27.67
CA SER A 463 20.57 -10.10 -27.04
C SER A 463 20.00 -11.16 -26.10
N PHE A 464 18.89 -10.82 -25.40
CA PHE A 464 18.16 -11.79 -24.60
C PHE A 464 17.60 -12.95 -25.44
N ARG A 465 17.08 -12.68 -26.65
CA ARG A 465 16.62 -13.73 -27.57
C ARG A 465 17.76 -14.58 -28.08
N ASP A 466 18.91 -13.98 -28.40
CA ASP A 466 20.08 -14.75 -28.87
C ASP A 466 20.64 -15.65 -27.76
N GLU A 467 20.55 -15.26 -26.51
CA GLU A 467 20.88 -16.14 -25.40
C GLU A 467 19.89 -17.32 -25.27
N ILE A 468 18.57 -17.08 -25.46
CA ILE A 468 17.59 -18.17 -25.52
C ILE A 468 17.92 -19.13 -26.66
N ARG A 469 18.24 -18.61 -27.82
CA ARG A 469 18.68 -19.41 -29.00
C ARG A 469 19.92 -20.27 -28.69
N SER A 470 20.88 -19.71 -27.93
CA SER A 470 22.07 -20.44 -27.50
C SER A 470 21.73 -21.60 -26.56
N ILE A 471 20.78 -21.40 -25.62
CA ILE A 471 20.29 -22.50 -24.75
C ILE A 471 19.65 -23.59 -25.63
N ILE A 472 18.74 -23.20 -26.52
CA ILE A 472 18.06 -24.13 -27.45
C ILE A 472 19.09 -24.94 -28.25
N ALA A 473 20.10 -24.28 -28.83
CA ALA A 473 21.13 -24.95 -29.64
C ALA A 473 21.93 -25.98 -28.83
N ASN A 474 22.17 -25.73 -27.55
CA ASN A 474 22.93 -26.61 -26.68
C ASN A 474 22.12 -27.77 -26.10
N GLU A 475 20.82 -27.59 -25.89
CA GLU A 475 20.00 -28.53 -25.13
C GLU A 475 18.99 -29.31 -25.98
N THR A 476 18.90 -29.00 -27.28
CA THR A 476 18.02 -29.72 -28.21
C THR A 476 18.78 -30.38 -29.33
N GLU A 477 18.20 -31.44 -29.88
CA GLU A 477 18.74 -32.19 -31.01
C GLU A 477 17.86 -32.04 -32.26
N GLU A 478 18.42 -32.31 -33.45
CA GLU A 478 17.64 -32.35 -34.67
C GLU A 478 16.67 -33.57 -34.68
N PRO A 479 15.46 -33.45 -35.26
CA PRO A 479 15.00 -32.29 -36.07
C PRO A 479 14.34 -31.16 -35.23
N HIS A 480 14.19 -31.32 -33.94
CA HIS A 480 13.44 -30.39 -33.09
C HIS A 480 14.17 -29.04 -32.95
N ARG A 481 15.50 -29.04 -32.94
CA ARG A 481 16.32 -27.82 -32.81
C ARG A 481 15.96 -26.75 -33.84
N ALA A 482 15.87 -27.13 -35.12
CA ALA A 482 15.54 -26.20 -36.19
C ALA A 482 14.21 -25.49 -35.95
N ARG A 483 13.18 -26.22 -35.50
CA ARG A 483 11.84 -25.69 -35.17
C ARG A 483 11.90 -24.69 -34.03
N TRP A 484 12.62 -25.01 -32.96
CA TRP A 484 12.79 -24.12 -31.82
C TRP A 484 13.55 -22.84 -32.19
N LEU A 485 14.59 -22.92 -33.00
CA LEU A 485 15.34 -21.76 -33.45
C LEU A 485 14.53 -20.87 -34.40
N ASP A 486 13.61 -21.43 -35.19
CA ASP A 486 12.69 -20.65 -36.04
C ASP A 486 11.63 -19.89 -35.21
N LEU A 487 11.27 -20.44 -34.06
CA LEU A 487 10.33 -19.79 -33.14
C LEU A 487 10.91 -18.53 -32.50
N ILE A 488 12.23 -18.48 -32.24
CA ILE A 488 12.86 -17.36 -31.50
C ILE A 488 13.60 -16.46 -32.50
N PRO A 489 13.13 -15.22 -32.80
CA PRO A 489 13.80 -14.31 -33.73
C PRO A 489 15.20 -13.91 -33.24
N GLU A 490 16.18 -13.88 -34.14
CA GLU A 490 17.53 -13.36 -33.90
C GLU A 490 17.52 -11.87 -33.53
N GLU A 491 18.60 -11.40 -32.93
CA GLU A 491 18.83 -9.97 -32.73
C GLU A 491 18.69 -9.22 -34.09
N GLY A 492 18.05 -8.04 -34.03
CA GLY A 492 17.78 -7.23 -35.22
C GLY A 492 16.59 -7.67 -36.07
N ARG A 493 15.97 -8.82 -35.81
CA ARG A 493 14.71 -9.20 -36.46
C ARG A 493 13.51 -8.76 -35.63
N PRO A 494 12.43 -8.26 -36.28
CA PRO A 494 11.20 -7.89 -35.61
C PRO A 494 10.52 -9.12 -34.98
N VAL A 495 9.91 -8.93 -33.79
CA VAL A 495 9.13 -9.96 -33.13
C VAL A 495 7.67 -9.86 -33.59
N ASP A 496 7.15 -10.90 -34.21
CA ASP A 496 5.71 -11.03 -34.47
C ASP A 496 5.01 -11.49 -33.20
N ARG A 497 4.54 -10.50 -32.45
CA ARG A 497 3.97 -10.68 -31.08
C ARG A 497 2.74 -11.58 -31.06
N SER A 498 1.98 -11.63 -32.18
CA SER A 498 0.77 -12.44 -32.29
C SER A 498 1.02 -13.95 -32.26
N LYS A 499 2.27 -14.37 -32.46
CA LYS A 499 2.69 -15.76 -32.39
C LYS A 499 2.95 -16.26 -30.98
N TYR A 500 2.90 -15.36 -29.98
CA TYR A 500 3.27 -15.73 -28.62
C TYR A 500 2.11 -15.52 -27.65
N SER A 501 2.10 -16.34 -26.62
CA SER A 501 1.18 -16.23 -25.49
C SER A 501 1.94 -16.44 -24.18
N VAL A 502 1.41 -15.86 -23.10
CA VAL A 502 1.86 -16.11 -21.73
C VAL A 502 0.78 -16.91 -21.01
N SER A 503 1.16 -18.07 -20.50
CA SER A 503 0.28 -18.99 -19.79
C SER A 503 0.70 -19.10 -18.33
N TYR A 504 -0.21 -18.70 -17.45
CA TYR A 504 -0.03 -18.84 -16.01
C TYR A 504 -0.66 -20.14 -15.53
N VAL A 505 0.15 -21.07 -15.07
CA VAL A 505 -0.26 -22.38 -14.57
C VAL A 505 -0.10 -22.41 -13.05
N VAL A 506 -1.22 -22.52 -12.35
CA VAL A 506 -1.22 -22.53 -10.90
C VAL A 506 -1.58 -23.90 -10.35
N ILE A 507 -0.66 -24.51 -9.63
CA ILE A 507 -0.88 -25.78 -8.94
C ILE A 507 -1.62 -25.47 -7.63
N ALA A 508 -2.92 -25.80 -7.58
CA ALA A 508 -3.75 -25.50 -6.42
C ALA A 508 -4.92 -26.48 -6.30
N ASN A 509 -5.13 -27.02 -5.12
CA ASN A 509 -6.34 -27.79 -4.80
C ASN A 509 -7.46 -26.85 -4.40
N SER A 510 -8.58 -26.89 -5.11
CA SER A 510 -9.77 -26.12 -4.78
C SER A 510 -11.02 -26.80 -5.29
N LYS A 511 -12.08 -26.77 -4.50
CA LYS A 511 -13.42 -27.25 -4.90
C LYS A 511 -14.19 -26.22 -5.73
N ARG A 512 -13.68 -24.97 -5.85
CA ARG A 512 -14.33 -23.89 -6.60
C ARG A 512 -14.03 -24.05 -8.09
N SER A 513 -15.03 -23.73 -8.92
CA SER A 513 -14.95 -23.80 -10.38
C SER A 513 -14.48 -22.48 -11.00
N GLY A 514 -14.22 -22.50 -12.30
CA GLY A 514 -13.81 -21.31 -13.07
C GLY A 514 -12.55 -20.67 -12.51
N THR A 515 -12.60 -19.38 -12.24
CA THR A 515 -11.53 -18.58 -11.62
C THR A 515 -11.78 -18.24 -10.14
N ASP A 516 -12.86 -18.78 -9.53
CA ASP A 516 -13.23 -18.48 -8.13
C ASP A 516 -12.28 -19.06 -7.08
N TRP A 517 -11.33 -19.89 -7.50
CA TRP A 517 -10.26 -20.39 -6.67
C TRP A 517 -9.14 -19.36 -6.45
N LEU A 518 -9.10 -18.28 -7.26
CA LEU A 518 -8.19 -17.16 -7.06
C LEU A 518 -8.79 -16.16 -6.08
N PRO A 519 -8.04 -15.70 -5.06
CA PRO A 519 -8.41 -14.54 -4.26
C PRO A 519 -8.62 -13.28 -5.12
N PHE A 520 -9.38 -12.33 -4.62
CA PHE A 520 -9.67 -11.09 -5.36
C PHE A 520 -8.41 -10.32 -5.73
N PHE A 521 -7.48 -10.15 -4.77
CA PHE A 521 -6.22 -9.44 -5.05
C PHE A 521 -5.35 -10.18 -6.07
N SER A 522 -5.34 -11.52 -6.07
CA SER A 522 -4.66 -12.30 -7.10
C SER A 522 -5.32 -12.12 -8.48
N LYS A 523 -6.66 -12.07 -8.56
CA LYS A 523 -7.38 -11.76 -9.81
C LYS A 523 -7.09 -10.33 -10.28
N LEU A 524 -7.03 -9.36 -9.35
CA LEU A 524 -6.71 -7.97 -9.65
C LEU A 524 -5.29 -7.85 -10.26
N ASN A 525 -4.31 -8.52 -9.66
CA ASN A 525 -2.94 -8.57 -10.16
C ASN A 525 -2.85 -9.27 -11.53
N LEU A 526 -3.57 -10.39 -11.70
CA LEU A 526 -3.69 -11.07 -12.99
C LEU A 526 -4.30 -10.14 -14.07
N MET A 527 -5.33 -9.38 -13.73
CA MET A 527 -5.93 -8.41 -14.66
C MET A 527 -4.92 -7.37 -15.12
N GLN A 528 -4.11 -6.84 -14.24
CA GLN A 528 -3.15 -5.79 -14.57
C GLN A 528 -2.01 -6.30 -15.44
N ASN A 529 -1.36 -7.37 -15.01
CA ASN A 529 -0.29 -8.00 -15.79
C ASN A 529 -0.82 -8.52 -17.12
N GLY A 530 -2.00 -9.12 -17.13
CA GLY A 530 -2.67 -9.60 -18.33
C GLY A 530 -3.00 -8.47 -19.30
N GLN A 531 -3.51 -7.34 -18.84
CA GLN A 531 -3.76 -6.17 -19.70
C GLN A 531 -2.47 -5.60 -20.29
N GLN A 532 -1.38 -5.57 -19.53
CA GLN A 532 -0.07 -5.14 -20.07
C GLN A 532 0.39 -6.07 -21.18
N LEU A 533 0.27 -7.40 -21.01
CA LEU A 533 0.61 -8.40 -22.03
C LEU A 533 -0.28 -8.28 -23.27
N LEU A 534 -1.60 -8.12 -23.10
CA LEU A 534 -2.53 -7.89 -24.21
C LEU A 534 -2.17 -6.60 -24.98
N ASN A 535 -1.83 -5.52 -24.29
CA ASN A 535 -1.37 -4.27 -24.91
C ASN A 535 -0.01 -4.44 -25.62
N LEU A 536 0.85 -5.34 -25.12
CA LEU A 536 2.09 -5.71 -25.78
C LEU A 536 1.85 -6.55 -27.04
N GLY A 537 0.64 -7.12 -27.21
CA GLY A 537 0.24 -7.93 -28.36
C GLY A 537 0.36 -9.44 -28.14
N PHE A 538 0.56 -9.88 -26.88
CA PHE A 538 0.55 -11.28 -26.50
C PHE A 538 -0.86 -11.73 -26.12
N SER A 539 -1.18 -13.00 -26.37
CA SER A 539 -2.34 -13.63 -25.75
C SER A 539 -2.00 -14.06 -24.31
N VAL A 540 -3.01 -14.10 -23.45
CA VAL A 540 -2.85 -14.46 -22.02
C VAL A 540 -3.80 -15.59 -21.67
N SER A 541 -3.33 -16.56 -20.92
CA SER A 541 -4.14 -17.66 -20.41
C SER A 541 -3.85 -17.92 -18.93
N VAL A 542 -4.82 -18.50 -18.24
CA VAL A 542 -4.67 -18.94 -16.85
C VAL A 542 -5.27 -20.33 -16.67
N SER A 543 -4.52 -21.21 -16.05
CA SER A 543 -4.96 -22.59 -15.81
C SER A 543 -4.68 -23.03 -14.39
N ARG A 544 -5.59 -23.84 -13.84
CA ARG A 544 -5.37 -24.52 -12.58
C ARG A 544 -5.02 -25.98 -12.82
N VAL A 545 -4.01 -26.45 -12.15
CA VAL A 545 -3.64 -27.86 -12.05
C VAL A 545 -3.93 -28.35 -10.64
N ASN A 546 -4.66 -29.46 -10.53
CA ASN A 546 -4.87 -30.10 -9.24
C ASN A 546 -3.64 -30.95 -8.88
N ALA A 547 -3.28 -30.98 -7.59
CA ALA A 547 -2.39 -32.03 -7.11
C ALA A 547 -3.20 -33.32 -6.99
N SER A 548 -2.68 -34.43 -7.53
CA SER A 548 -3.25 -35.76 -7.28
C SER A 548 -3.04 -36.13 -5.81
N ASP A 549 -4.03 -36.74 -5.19
CA ASP A 549 -3.92 -37.29 -3.84
C ASP A 549 -2.96 -38.47 -3.78
#